data_782208e8a020c2cdeef3b50195248b0a
#
_entry.id   782208e8a020c2cdeef3b50195248b0a
#
_cell.length_a   1.000
_cell.length_b   1.000
_cell.length_c   1.000
_cell.angle_alpha   90.00
_cell.angle_beta   90.00
_cell.angle_gamma   90.00
#
_symmetry.space_group_name_H-M   'P 1'
#
loop_
_entity.id
_entity.type
_entity.pdbx_description
1 polymer ?
#
loop_
_entity_poly.entity_id
_entity_poly.type
_entity_poly.pdbx_seq_one_letter_code
_entity_poly.pdbx_strand_id
1 'polypeptide(L)'
;MRLTVPLLAAGLLAVALWTCDGGRDRAEFTCVQGSDVFTLDPQRMSWQHDILVGRSIYETLVANDADRGGLVPAAAERWECAEDGRTWTFTLRADGRWSNGDPVTAEDFRAAWIRAMLPDCGSDYAGFMLEIEGGRELAALRARMMREFAALPAAERTAARAAELWAATERAAHELVRLAAPDDRTLRMTLRRRVPYWPELVAFPPMSPIHRPTFDRFASFDLATGARRVDVEWTKPGNIVSNGALMLADWRYRRSMRLEPNPHHRDAAAGVLRSIEIIPIEDPNTAVLAYEAGGVDWLADVRAPYRPELAAQSMRYLERHRAEFDRLRAEGRTWDEALAALPAPGAGESRDVHVVPSFGTDFYSFNCRATLNDGRPNPFARAGVRRAFARSIDKRALAERVVRMGERVAGSLVPPGSIRGYEPPAGLGFDAAEARRELAGAGWSDRDGDGAPEDASGAPFPTVEVLYSTASPRYRDLSLAMADMWRGALGVPVEVRGKDGKFFKEDLKTGNFMIARGSWYGDYGDPVTFLELSRTGDGNNDRGYSCPEFDAMLDRAADEADPARRMAILQDAERLLMERDLPILPLSHLVTMYMYDPCRVRGITRDASLDQRFQNMRLVKPVSP
;
A
#
# COMPACT_ATOMS: atom_id res chain seq x y z
N MET A 1 17.50 36.73 -20.45
CA MET A 1 17.84 35.53 -21.25
C MET A 1 17.72 34.18 -20.49
N ARG A 2 17.47 34.13 -19.17
CA ARG A 2 17.32 32.88 -18.40
C ARG A 2 15.88 32.33 -18.28
N LEU A 3 14.87 33.10 -18.64
CA LEU A 3 13.44 32.72 -18.59
C LEU A 3 12.84 32.31 -19.96
N THR A 4 13.52 32.60 -21.07
CA THR A 4 12.97 32.36 -22.42
C THR A 4 13.13 30.92 -22.88
N VAL A 5 14.14 30.19 -22.43
CA VAL A 5 14.38 28.79 -22.83
C VAL A 5 13.37 27.83 -22.17
N PRO A 6 13.07 27.91 -20.85
CA PRO A 6 12.04 27.07 -20.25
C PRO A 6 10.63 27.38 -20.76
N LEU A 7 10.31 28.63 -21.07
CA LEU A 7 9.01 28.99 -21.65
C LEU A 7 8.85 28.48 -23.10
N LEU A 8 9.93 28.48 -23.90
CA LEU A 8 9.94 27.88 -25.23
C LEU A 8 9.86 26.35 -25.17
N ALA A 9 10.55 25.72 -24.22
CA ALA A 9 10.46 24.26 -24.01
C ALA A 9 9.06 23.85 -23.51
N ALA A 10 8.46 24.60 -22.59
CA ALA A 10 7.11 24.38 -22.11
C ALA A 10 6.06 24.62 -23.22
N GLY A 11 6.26 25.66 -24.05
CA GLY A 11 5.42 25.92 -25.23
C GLY A 11 5.52 24.82 -26.28
N LEU A 12 6.72 24.30 -26.55
CA LEU A 12 6.94 23.19 -27.47
C LEU A 12 6.36 21.87 -26.91
N LEU A 13 6.45 21.64 -25.61
CA LEU A 13 5.83 20.47 -24.96
C LEU A 13 4.30 20.56 -25.00
N ALA A 14 3.73 21.73 -24.75
CA ALA A 14 2.30 21.97 -24.85
C ALA A 14 1.79 21.83 -26.30
N VAL A 15 2.53 22.32 -27.28
CA VAL A 15 2.24 22.15 -28.70
C VAL A 15 2.40 20.69 -29.13
N ALA A 16 3.44 19.97 -28.66
CA ALA A 16 3.63 18.56 -28.95
C ALA A 16 2.52 17.70 -28.34
N LEU A 17 2.09 17.99 -27.11
CA LEU A 17 0.93 17.35 -26.49
C LEU A 17 -0.36 17.63 -27.27
N TRP A 18 -0.53 18.84 -27.78
CA TRP A 18 -1.73 19.26 -28.52
C TRP A 18 -1.76 18.72 -29.96
N THR A 19 -0.62 18.69 -30.66
CA THR A 19 -0.53 18.18 -32.06
C THR A 19 -0.50 16.63 -32.14
N CYS A 20 -0.15 15.95 -31.06
CA CYS A 20 -0.18 14.48 -31.01
C CYS A 20 -1.58 13.90 -30.72
N ASP A 21 -2.55 14.72 -30.35
CA ASP A 21 -3.85 14.23 -29.82
C ASP A 21 -4.96 14.13 -30.90
N GLY A 22 -4.63 14.25 -32.18
CA GLY A 22 -5.52 13.90 -33.28
C GLY A 22 -6.90 14.55 -33.26
N GLY A 23 -7.06 15.76 -32.67
CA GLY A 23 -8.29 16.52 -32.67
C GLY A 23 -9.35 16.11 -31.64
N ARG A 24 -8.99 15.41 -30.58
CA ARG A 24 -9.90 15.12 -29.46
C ARG A 24 -10.09 16.33 -28.56
N ASP A 25 -11.27 16.47 -28.01
CA ASP A 25 -11.55 17.47 -26.98
C ASP A 25 -10.70 17.17 -25.74
N ARG A 26 -10.07 18.22 -25.18
CA ARG A 26 -9.35 18.12 -23.90
C ARG A 26 -10.26 17.54 -22.83
N ALA A 27 -9.73 16.59 -22.05
CA ALA A 27 -10.46 16.06 -20.91
C ALA A 27 -10.78 17.17 -19.90
N GLU A 28 -11.89 17.02 -19.18
CA GLU A 28 -12.28 17.96 -18.14
C GLU A 28 -11.26 18.00 -17.01
N PHE A 29 -10.66 16.84 -16.69
CA PHE A 29 -9.65 16.68 -15.62
C PHE A 29 -8.47 15.88 -16.14
N THR A 30 -7.25 16.34 -15.86
CA THR A 30 -6.01 15.67 -16.25
C THR A 30 -5.20 15.28 -15.01
N CYS A 31 -4.91 13.99 -14.88
CA CYS A 31 -4.07 13.41 -13.83
C CYS A 31 -2.76 12.90 -14.44
N VAL A 32 -1.64 13.12 -13.74
CA VAL A 32 -0.35 12.50 -14.09
C VAL A 32 -0.01 11.44 -13.05
N GLN A 33 0.36 10.24 -13.53
CA GLN A 33 0.93 9.15 -12.76
C GLN A 33 2.38 8.89 -13.19
N GLY A 34 3.18 8.38 -12.27
CA GLY A 34 4.59 8.10 -12.55
C GLY A 34 4.87 6.83 -13.33
N SER A 35 3.85 6.08 -13.75
CA SER A 35 3.94 4.88 -14.59
C SER A 35 2.62 4.63 -15.29
N ASP A 36 2.66 3.88 -16.40
CA ASP A 36 1.43 3.40 -17.03
C ASP A 36 0.77 2.29 -16.19
N VAL A 37 -0.52 2.06 -16.43
CA VAL A 37 -1.28 0.94 -15.86
C VAL A 37 -0.79 -0.36 -16.49
N PHE A 38 -0.44 -1.35 -15.66
CA PHE A 38 -0.01 -2.67 -16.14
C PHE A 38 -1.20 -3.57 -16.45
N THR A 39 -2.23 -3.50 -15.61
CA THR A 39 -3.43 -4.33 -15.80
C THR A 39 -4.68 -3.65 -15.24
N LEU A 40 -5.80 -3.87 -15.93
CA LEU A 40 -7.15 -3.58 -15.42
C LEU A 40 -7.91 -4.86 -15.02
N ASP A 41 -7.22 -6.01 -14.98
CA ASP A 41 -7.75 -7.24 -14.39
C ASP A 41 -7.72 -7.14 -12.86
N PRO A 42 -8.86 -7.02 -12.18
CA PRO A 42 -8.89 -6.68 -10.75
C PRO A 42 -8.14 -7.71 -9.90
N GLN A 43 -8.23 -9.00 -10.19
CA GLN A 43 -7.54 -10.03 -9.41
C GLN A 43 -6.01 -10.06 -9.61
N ARG A 44 -5.48 -9.31 -10.60
CA ARG A 44 -4.05 -9.21 -10.92
C ARG A 44 -3.47 -7.82 -10.63
N MET A 45 -4.29 -6.87 -10.17
CA MET A 45 -3.81 -5.55 -9.74
C MET A 45 -2.97 -5.69 -8.47
N SER A 46 -1.74 -5.16 -8.48
CA SER A 46 -0.86 -5.11 -7.29
C SER A 46 -0.08 -3.79 -7.18
N TRP A 47 -0.09 -2.97 -8.22
CA TRP A 47 0.60 -1.70 -8.23
C TRP A 47 -0.35 -0.54 -7.94
N GLN A 48 0.14 0.50 -7.24
CA GLN A 48 -0.69 1.66 -6.86
C GLN A 48 -1.38 2.34 -8.04
N HIS A 49 -0.72 2.43 -9.20
CA HIS A 49 -1.29 3.03 -10.40
C HIS A 49 -2.43 2.20 -11.02
N ASP A 50 -2.37 0.86 -10.92
CA ASP A 50 -3.48 -0.03 -11.31
C ASP A 50 -4.65 0.13 -10.34
N ILE A 51 -4.35 0.10 -9.02
CA ILE A 51 -5.31 0.19 -7.94
C ILE A 51 -6.05 1.54 -7.96
N LEU A 52 -5.35 2.65 -8.25
CA LEU A 52 -5.98 3.98 -8.38
C LEU A 52 -7.07 4.01 -9.45
N VAL A 53 -6.80 3.43 -10.61
CA VAL A 53 -7.79 3.30 -11.69
C VAL A 53 -8.86 2.28 -11.29
N GLY A 54 -8.44 1.14 -10.75
CA GLY A 54 -9.33 0.05 -10.31
C GLY A 54 -10.43 0.51 -9.36
N ARG A 55 -10.10 1.37 -8.39
CA ARG A 55 -11.06 1.95 -7.43
C ARG A 55 -12.16 2.82 -8.06
N SER A 56 -11.97 3.25 -9.28
CA SER A 56 -12.93 4.11 -9.97
C SER A 56 -13.76 3.36 -11.02
N ILE A 57 -13.15 2.34 -11.66
CA ILE A 57 -13.86 1.54 -12.67
C ILE A 57 -14.50 0.28 -12.09
N TYR A 58 -14.11 -0.15 -10.89
CA TYR A 58 -14.73 -1.27 -10.17
C TYR A 58 -15.28 -0.82 -8.83
N GLU A 59 -16.34 -1.48 -8.41
CA GLU A 59 -16.93 -1.35 -7.09
C GLU A 59 -16.86 -2.68 -6.34
N THR A 60 -16.23 -2.65 -5.17
CA THR A 60 -16.12 -3.76 -4.22
C THR A 60 -17.39 -3.89 -3.37
N LEU A 61 -17.51 -4.92 -2.52
CA LEU A 61 -18.68 -5.10 -1.65
C LEU A 61 -18.89 -3.91 -0.70
N VAL A 62 -17.82 -3.44 -0.10
CA VAL A 62 -17.79 -2.29 0.80
C VAL A 62 -16.67 -1.34 0.38
N ALA A 63 -16.71 -0.11 0.82
CA ALA A 63 -15.72 0.92 0.48
C ALA A 63 -15.21 1.62 1.74
N ASN A 64 -13.99 2.18 1.67
CA ASN A 64 -13.49 3.05 2.72
C ASN A 64 -14.15 4.42 2.65
N ASP A 65 -14.57 4.97 3.81
CA ASP A 65 -14.98 6.36 3.95
C ASP A 65 -13.73 7.22 4.16
N ALA A 66 -13.29 7.89 3.12
CA ALA A 66 -12.09 8.71 3.15
C ALA A 66 -12.21 9.96 4.03
N ASP A 67 -13.44 10.41 4.36
CA ASP A 67 -13.69 11.61 5.16
C ASP A 67 -13.83 11.30 6.66
N ARG A 68 -14.48 10.19 6.99
CA ARG A 68 -14.84 9.83 8.37
C ARG A 68 -14.04 8.65 8.90
N GLY A 69 -13.34 7.93 8.03
CA GLY A 69 -12.70 6.66 8.31
C GLY A 69 -13.70 5.52 8.54
N GLY A 70 -13.24 4.28 8.35
CA GLY A 70 -14.07 3.08 8.44
C GLY A 70 -14.73 2.72 7.12
N LEU A 71 -15.71 1.79 7.17
CA LEU A 71 -16.33 1.21 5.98
C LEU A 71 -17.74 1.75 5.75
N VAL A 72 -18.08 1.90 4.48
CA VAL A 72 -19.42 2.26 4.02
C VAL A 72 -19.93 1.25 3.00
N PRO A 73 -21.28 1.09 2.87
CA PRO A 73 -21.89 0.30 1.82
C PRO A 73 -21.45 0.74 0.41
N ALA A 74 -21.12 -0.25 -0.44
CA ALA A 74 -20.80 -0.06 -1.84
C ALA A 74 -21.67 -0.96 -2.71
N ALA A 75 -21.15 -2.00 -3.36
CA ALA A 75 -22.00 -2.97 -4.08
C ALA A 75 -22.90 -3.78 -3.13
N ALA A 76 -22.48 -3.99 -1.89
CA ALA A 76 -23.37 -4.50 -0.83
C ALA A 76 -24.02 -3.33 -0.07
N GLU A 77 -25.33 -3.47 0.22
CA GLU A 77 -26.06 -2.50 1.05
C GLU A 77 -25.90 -2.76 2.55
N ARG A 78 -25.58 -4.01 2.93
CA ARG A 78 -25.30 -4.42 4.32
C ARG A 78 -24.49 -5.71 4.35
N TRP A 79 -23.84 -5.94 5.49
CA TRP A 79 -23.13 -7.18 5.79
C TRP A 79 -23.27 -7.52 7.27
N GLU A 80 -23.12 -8.80 7.58
CA GLU A 80 -23.20 -9.31 8.94
C GLU A 80 -22.23 -10.48 9.14
N CYS A 81 -21.75 -10.64 10.36
CA CYS A 81 -20.98 -11.79 10.80
C CYS A 81 -21.83 -12.63 11.74
N ALA A 82 -21.89 -13.92 11.52
CA ALA A 82 -22.57 -14.83 12.43
C ALA A 82 -21.83 -14.93 13.78
N GLU A 83 -22.49 -15.50 14.79
CA GLU A 83 -21.93 -15.66 16.16
C GLU A 83 -20.65 -16.50 16.19
N ASP A 84 -20.40 -17.35 15.19
CA ASP A 84 -19.16 -18.11 15.06
C ASP A 84 -17.93 -17.24 14.77
N GLY A 85 -18.14 -15.95 14.38
CA GLY A 85 -17.10 -15.00 14.01
C GLY A 85 -16.36 -15.35 12.70
N ARG A 86 -16.86 -16.32 11.94
CA ARG A 86 -16.25 -16.87 10.73
C ARG A 86 -17.15 -16.79 9.51
N THR A 87 -18.46 -16.85 9.72
CA THR A 87 -19.45 -16.86 8.63
C THR A 87 -19.93 -15.42 8.37
N TRP A 88 -19.62 -14.90 7.20
CA TRP A 88 -20.01 -13.58 6.73
C TRP A 88 -21.07 -13.68 5.65
N THR A 89 -22.04 -12.79 5.72
CA THR A 89 -23.09 -12.64 4.70
C THR A 89 -23.14 -11.20 4.24
N PHE A 90 -23.04 -11.00 2.93
CA PHE A 90 -23.19 -9.70 2.27
C PHE A 90 -24.46 -9.71 1.44
N THR A 91 -25.28 -8.67 1.57
CA THR A 91 -26.49 -8.48 0.75
C THR A 91 -26.21 -7.39 -0.28
N LEU A 92 -26.21 -7.75 -1.55
CA LEU A 92 -25.97 -6.83 -2.64
C LEU A 92 -27.16 -5.90 -2.85
N ARG A 93 -26.89 -4.71 -3.36
CA ARG A 93 -27.89 -3.73 -3.78
C ARG A 93 -28.69 -4.27 -4.98
N ALA A 94 -29.96 -3.94 -5.05
CA ALA A 94 -30.82 -4.33 -6.17
C ALA A 94 -30.57 -3.50 -7.45
N ASP A 95 -30.01 -2.30 -7.29
CA ASP A 95 -29.74 -1.33 -8.36
C ASP A 95 -28.33 -1.41 -8.94
N GLY A 96 -27.48 -2.34 -8.47
CA GLY A 96 -26.13 -2.54 -9.00
C GLY A 96 -26.17 -2.94 -10.49
N ARG A 97 -25.40 -2.21 -11.33
CA ARG A 97 -25.33 -2.46 -12.78
C ARG A 97 -23.89 -2.44 -13.27
N TRP A 98 -23.61 -3.32 -14.22
CA TRP A 98 -22.41 -3.27 -15.04
C TRP A 98 -22.48 -2.13 -16.06
N SER A 99 -21.36 -1.71 -16.63
CA SER A 99 -21.30 -0.63 -17.64
C SER A 99 -22.02 -0.95 -18.95
N ASN A 100 -22.39 -2.20 -19.19
CA ASN A 100 -23.22 -2.61 -20.31
C ASN A 100 -24.72 -2.72 -19.94
N GLY A 101 -25.10 -2.40 -18.69
CA GLY A 101 -26.48 -2.44 -18.18
C GLY A 101 -26.91 -3.75 -17.54
N ASP A 102 -26.12 -4.81 -17.62
CA ASP A 102 -26.41 -6.08 -16.95
C ASP A 102 -26.46 -5.90 -15.42
N PRO A 103 -27.24 -6.68 -14.67
CA PRO A 103 -27.24 -6.63 -13.21
C PRO A 103 -25.91 -7.15 -12.64
N VAL A 104 -25.41 -6.54 -11.57
CA VAL A 104 -24.30 -7.07 -10.77
C VAL A 104 -24.87 -8.08 -9.79
N THR A 105 -24.33 -9.30 -9.78
CA THR A 105 -24.85 -10.41 -8.97
C THR A 105 -23.82 -10.93 -7.97
N ALA A 106 -24.28 -11.65 -6.95
CA ALA A 106 -23.43 -12.35 -5.99
C ALA A 106 -22.52 -13.40 -6.66
N GLU A 107 -23.00 -14.01 -7.75
CA GLU A 107 -22.22 -14.97 -8.54
C GLU A 107 -21.01 -14.31 -9.22
N ASP A 108 -21.09 -13.03 -9.63
CA ASP A 108 -19.95 -12.31 -10.22
C ASP A 108 -18.80 -12.18 -9.22
N PHE A 109 -19.11 -11.90 -7.94
CA PHE A 109 -18.13 -11.89 -6.84
C PHE A 109 -17.61 -13.29 -6.55
N ARG A 110 -18.51 -14.29 -6.46
CA ARG A 110 -18.12 -15.68 -6.21
C ARG A 110 -17.14 -16.18 -7.26
N ALA A 111 -17.47 -15.98 -8.53
CA ALA A 111 -16.63 -16.40 -9.66
C ALA A 111 -15.26 -15.71 -9.64
N ALA A 112 -15.21 -14.40 -9.35
CA ALA A 112 -13.98 -13.63 -9.25
C ALA A 112 -13.07 -14.15 -8.14
N TRP A 113 -13.61 -14.44 -6.96
CA TRP A 113 -12.82 -14.90 -5.81
C TRP A 113 -12.36 -16.34 -5.97
N ILE A 114 -13.20 -17.24 -6.51
CA ILE A 114 -12.75 -18.60 -6.87
C ILE A 114 -11.60 -18.53 -7.88
N ARG A 115 -11.72 -17.69 -8.92
CA ARG A 115 -10.65 -17.49 -9.90
C ARG A 115 -9.34 -17.04 -9.24
N ALA A 116 -9.41 -16.08 -8.30
CA ALA A 116 -8.24 -15.55 -7.62
C ALA A 116 -7.50 -16.57 -6.74
N MET A 117 -8.23 -17.58 -6.21
CA MET A 117 -7.63 -18.70 -5.45
C MET A 117 -6.78 -19.62 -6.33
N LEU A 118 -7.10 -19.69 -7.63
CA LEU A 118 -6.50 -20.68 -8.53
C LEU A 118 -5.14 -20.21 -9.06
N PRO A 119 -4.16 -21.13 -9.22
CA PRO A 119 -2.85 -20.82 -9.80
C PRO A 119 -2.93 -20.29 -11.24
N ASP A 120 -4.03 -20.57 -11.95
CA ASP A 120 -4.33 -20.07 -13.29
C ASP A 120 -4.35 -18.54 -13.36
N CYS A 121 -4.80 -17.86 -12.30
CA CYS A 121 -4.90 -16.42 -12.21
C CYS A 121 -3.56 -15.74 -11.96
N GLY A 122 -2.72 -16.31 -11.09
CA GLY A 122 -1.48 -15.69 -10.65
C GLY A 122 -1.73 -14.40 -9.88
N SER A 123 -2.72 -14.39 -8.99
CA SER A 123 -3.05 -13.24 -8.14
C SER A 123 -2.02 -13.08 -7.02
N ASP A 124 -1.44 -11.88 -6.89
CA ASP A 124 -0.54 -11.55 -5.77
C ASP A 124 -1.29 -11.52 -4.43
N TYR A 125 -2.61 -11.28 -4.46
CA TYR A 125 -3.50 -11.23 -3.30
C TYR A 125 -4.36 -12.48 -3.11
N ALA A 126 -4.01 -13.60 -3.75
CA ALA A 126 -4.70 -14.89 -3.55
C ALA A 126 -4.84 -15.26 -2.06
N GLY A 127 -3.86 -14.87 -1.24
CA GLY A 127 -3.84 -15.11 0.20
C GLY A 127 -5.11 -14.66 0.93
N PHE A 128 -5.73 -13.56 0.50
CA PHE A 128 -6.98 -13.07 1.10
C PHE A 128 -8.13 -14.06 0.84
N MET A 129 -8.30 -14.50 -0.40
CA MET A 129 -9.36 -15.45 -0.77
C MET A 129 -9.09 -16.85 -0.18
N LEU A 130 -7.82 -17.21 0.05
CA LEU A 130 -7.44 -18.47 0.68
C LEU A 130 -7.73 -18.54 2.19
N GLU A 131 -8.18 -17.44 2.80
CA GLU A 131 -8.78 -17.48 4.14
C GLU A 131 -10.21 -18.03 4.14
N ILE A 132 -10.87 -18.15 2.97
CA ILE A 132 -12.14 -18.85 2.84
C ILE A 132 -11.89 -20.36 2.95
N GLU A 133 -12.69 -21.04 3.79
CA GLU A 133 -12.59 -22.47 4.04
C GLU A 133 -12.74 -23.28 2.73
N GLY A 134 -11.83 -24.22 2.50
CA GLY A 134 -11.74 -25.02 1.28
C GLY A 134 -10.95 -24.36 0.13
N GLY A 135 -10.58 -23.07 0.25
CA GLY A 135 -9.83 -22.35 -0.80
C GLY A 135 -8.42 -22.90 -1.03
N ARG A 136 -7.70 -23.25 0.03
CA ARG A 136 -6.35 -23.84 -0.06
C ARG A 136 -6.38 -25.22 -0.67
N GLU A 137 -7.37 -26.01 -0.30
CA GLU A 137 -7.59 -27.35 -0.81
C GLU A 137 -7.90 -27.31 -2.32
N LEU A 138 -8.75 -26.38 -2.75
CA LEU A 138 -9.05 -26.16 -4.17
C LEU A 138 -7.80 -25.74 -4.95
N ALA A 139 -7.04 -24.78 -4.44
CA ALA A 139 -5.81 -24.32 -5.08
C ALA A 139 -4.77 -25.45 -5.24
N ALA A 140 -4.58 -26.25 -4.18
CA ALA A 140 -3.68 -27.40 -4.18
C ALA A 140 -4.15 -28.50 -5.16
N LEU A 141 -5.46 -28.78 -5.19
CA LEU A 141 -6.06 -29.71 -6.15
C LEU A 141 -5.83 -29.27 -7.59
N ARG A 142 -6.11 -28.00 -7.91
CA ARG A 142 -5.91 -27.45 -9.24
C ARG A 142 -4.44 -27.48 -9.66
N ALA A 143 -3.54 -27.09 -8.78
CA ALA A 143 -2.10 -27.16 -9.05
C ALA A 143 -1.62 -28.59 -9.32
N ARG A 144 -2.18 -29.59 -8.65
CA ARG A 144 -1.89 -31.01 -8.93
C ARG A 144 -2.43 -31.41 -10.31
N MET A 145 -3.69 -31.11 -10.62
CA MET A 145 -4.30 -31.40 -11.92
C MET A 145 -3.49 -30.80 -13.08
N MET A 146 -3.00 -29.56 -12.93
CA MET A 146 -2.15 -28.92 -13.95
C MET A 146 -0.81 -29.63 -14.11
N ARG A 147 -0.17 -30.06 -13.03
CA ARG A 147 1.07 -30.85 -13.11
C ARG A 147 0.86 -32.20 -13.78
N GLU A 148 -0.22 -32.90 -13.46
CA GLU A 148 -0.58 -34.18 -14.08
C GLU A 148 -0.85 -34.00 -15.59
N PHE A 149 -1.57 -32.95 -15.98
CA PHE A 149 -1.79 -32.62 -17.39
C PHE A 149 -0.47 -32.29 -18.11
N ALA A 150 0.38 -31.49 -17.52
CA ALA A 150 1.68 -31.11 -18.10
C ALA A 150 2.61 -32.33 -18.28
N ALA A 151 2.47 -33.37 -17.45
CA ALA A 151 3.25 -34.61 -17.54
C ALA A 151 2.75 -35.57 -18.64
N LEU A 152 1.56 -35.33 -19.24
CA LEU A 152 1.05 -36.15 -20.34
C LEU A 152 1.91 -36.03 -21.61
N PRO A 153 1.95 -37.05 -22.47
CA PRO A 153 2.49 -36.91 -23.81
C PRO A 153 1.84 -35.77 -24.59
N ALA A 154 2.61 -35.09 -25.45
CA ALA A 154 2.11 -33.90 -26.17
C ALA A 154 0.84 -34.18 -26.99
N ALA A 155 0.69 -35.38 -27.55
CA ALA A 155 -0.49 -35.79 -28.32
C ALA A 155 -1.75 -35.93 -27.46
N GLU A 156 -1.61 -36.14 -26.14
CA GLU A 156 -2.74 -36.27 -25.19
C GLU A 156 -3.14 -34.95 -24.55
N ARG A 157 -2.31 -33.91 -24.67
CA ARG A 157 -2.60 -32.57 -24.14
C ARG A 157 -3.53 -31.80 -25.08
N THR A 158 -4.80 -32.16 -25.08
CA THR A 158 -5.84 -31.60 -25.95
C THR A 158 -6.68 -30.54 -25.22
N ALA A 159 -7.29 -29.65 -26.00
CA ALA A 159 -8.22 -28.64 -25.45
C ALA A 159 -9.42 -29.29 -24.76
N ALA A 160 -9.92 -30.42 -25.29
CA ALA A 160 -11.02 -31.18 -24.68
C ALA A 160 -10.63 -31.67 -23.28
N ARG A 161 -9.43 -32.26 -23.13
CA ARG A 161 -8.96 -32.74 -21.81
C ARG A 161 -8.69 -31.59 -20.83
N ALA A 162 -8.18 -30.46 -21.32
CA ALA A 162 -8.04 -29.27 -20.48
C ALA A 162 -9.40 -28.71 -20.02
N ALA A 163 -10.41 -28.74 -20.90
CA ALA A 163 -11.78 -28.35 -20.55
C ALA A 163 -12.42 -29.31 -19.53
N GLU A 164 -12.19 -30.62 -19.64
CA GLU A 164 -12.61 -31.61 -18.64
C GLU A 164 -12.00 -31.33 -17.25
N LEU A 165 -10.70 -31.02 -17.22
CA LEU A 165 -10.02 -30.65 -15.97
C LEU A 165 -10.57 -29.34 -15.38
N TRP A 166 -10.91 -28.38 -16.24
CA TRP A 166 -11.54 -27.14 -15.78
C TRP A 166 -12.93 -27.43 -15.19
N ALA A 167 -13.78 -28.19 -15.87
CA ALA A 167 -15.08 -28.59 -15.36
C ALA A 167 -14.97 -29.36 -14.03
N ALA A 168 -13.94 -30.20 -13.86
CA ALA A 168 -13.66 -30.87 -12.60
C ALA A 168 -13.24 -29.86 -11.51
N THR A 169 -12.49 -28.83 -11.86
CA THR A 169 -12.12 -27.74 -10.93
C THR A 169 -13.36 -26.95 -10.47
N GLU A 170 -14.27 -26.62 -11.39
CA GLU A 170 -15.52 -25.91 -11.05
C GLU A 170 -16.41 -26.76 -10.10
N ARG A 171 -16.55 -28.06 -10.36
CA ARG A 171 -17.27 -28.98 -9.43
C ARG A 171 -16.61 -28.99 -8.06
N ALA A 172 -15.28 -29.15 -8.01
CA ALA A 172 -14.53 -29.14 -6.75
C ALA A 172 -14.67 -27.80 -6.00
N ALA A 173 -14.74 -26.67 -6.71
CA ALA A 173 -14.98 -25.36 -6.10
C ALA A 173 -16.35 -25.30 -5.39
N HIS A 174 -17.39 -25.88 -5.99
CA HIS A 174 -18.71 -25.96 -5.35
C HIS A 174 -18.74 -26.89 -4.14
N GLU A 175 -17.99 -27.98 -4.16
CA GLU A 175 -17.96 -28.98 -3.10
C GLU A 175 -17.09 -28.57 -1.91
N LEU A 176 -15.89 -28.04 -2.18
CA LEU A 176 -14.88 -27.77 -1.18
C LEU A 176 -14.98 -26.36 -0.57
N VAL A 177 -15.22 -25.33 -1.41
CA VAL A 177 -15.09 -23.95 -0.96
C VAL A 177 -16.39 -23.46 -0.33
N ARG A 178 -16.29 -22.97 0.89
CA ARG A 178 -17.42 -22.39 1.63
C ARG A 178 -17.70 -20.96 1.20
N LEU A 179 -17.93 -20.77 -0.11
CA LEU A 179 -18.31 -19.51 -0.75
C LEU A 179 -19.51 -19.76 -1.67
N ALA A 180 -20.66 -19.20 -1.33
CA ALA A 180 -21.92 -19.45 -1.99
C ALA A 180 -22.65 -18.17 -2.39
N ALA A 181 -23.30 -18.20 -3.54
CA ALA A 181 -24.29 -17.23 -4.00
C ALA A 181 -25.64 -17.94 -4.11
N PRO A 182 -26.41 -18.08 -3.00
CA PRO A 182 -27.66 -18.81 -3.00
C PRO A 182 -28.76 -18.15 -3.84
N ASP A 183 -28.65 -16.86 -4.08
CA ASP A 183 -29.45 -16.03 -4.96
C ASP A 183 -28.61 -14.88 -5.53
N ASP A 184 -29.18 -14.08 -6.42
CA ASP A 184 -28.47 -13.00 -7.13
C ASP A 184 -27.90 -11.90 -6.20
N ARG A 185 -28.41 -11.79 -4.98
CA ARG A 185 -28.05 -10.70 -4.06
C ARG A 185 -27.34 -11.15 -2.79
N THR A 186 -27.27 -12.42 -2.52
CA THR A 186 -26.68 -12.95 -1.29
C THR A 186 -25.35 -13.62 -1.57
N LEU A 187 -24.26 -13.05 -1.04
CA LEU A 187 -22.94 -13.67 -1.03
C LEU A 187 -22.60 -14.11 0.39
N ARG A 188 -22.42 -15.41 0.59
CA ARG A 188 -22.13 -16.01 1.89
C ARG A 188 -20.82 -16.78 1.84
N MET A 189 -19.97 -16.57 2.85
CA MET A 189 -18.71 -17.30 3.00
C MET A 189 -18.46 -17.69 4.44
N THR A 190 -17.72 -18.79 4.63
CA THR A 190 -17.18 -19.19 5.94
C THR A 190 -15.66 -19.17 5.86
N LEU A 191 -15.01 -18.47 6.78
CA LEU A 191 -13.56 -18.33 6.86
C LEU A 191 -12.95 -19.50 7.65
N ARG A 192 -11.70 -19.86 7.37
CA ARG A 192 -10.97 -20.93 8.09
C ARG A 192 -10.73 -20.59 9.56
N ARG A 193 -10.57 -19.33 9.86
CA ARG A 193 -10.36 -18.76 11.20
C ARG A 193 -11.21 -17.50 11.34
N ARG A 194 -11.32 -16.96 12.54
CA ARG A 194 -11.89 -15.63 12.75
C ARG A 194 -10.98 -14.58 12.13
N VAL A 195 -11.54 -13.70 11.31
CA VAL A 195 -10.87 -12.56 10.70
C VAL A 195 -11.76 -11.34 10.92
N PRO A 196 -11.64 -10.66 12.07
CA PRO A 196 -12.51 -9.52 12.41
C PRO A 196 -12.44 -8.36 11.41
N TYR A 197 -11.31 -8.24 10.70
CA TYR A 197 -11.05 -7.24 9.68
C TYR A 197 -11.40 -7.74 8.25
N TRP A 198 -12.18 -8.81 8.12
CA TRP A 198 -12.60 -9.30 6.80
C TRP A 198 -13.30 -8.25 5.93
N PRO A 199 -14.20 -7.38 6.47
CA PRO A 199 -14.78 -6.30 5.68
C PRO A 199 -13.76 -5.32 5.11
N GLU A 200 -12.65 -5.06 5.81
CA GLU A 200 -11.55 -4.23 5.32
C GLU A 200 -10.84 -4.88 4.11
N LEU A 201 -10.66 -6.20 4.15
CA LEU A 201 -10.06 -6.93 3.02
C LEU A 201 -10.95 -6.89 1.78
N VAL A 202 -12.26 -7.03 1.94
CA VAL A 202 -13.19 -7.03 0.79
C VAL A 202 -13.45 -5.63 0.23
N ALA A 203 -12.95 -4.56 0.87
CA ALA A 203 -12.91 -3.21 0.33
C ALA A 203 -11.76 -2.98 -0.69
N PHE A 204 -10.81 -3.91 -0.76
CA PHE A 204 -9.63 -3.77 -1.60
C PHE A 204 -9.93 -4.15 -3.07
N PRO A 205 -9.46 -3.38 -4.08
CA PRO A 205 -9.81 -3.60 -5.49
C PRO A 205 -9.62 -5.01 -6.04
N PRO A 206 -8.60 -5.82 -5.68
CA PRO A 206 -8.51 -7.23 -6.07
C PRO A 206 -9.70 -8.10 -5.67
N MET A 207 -10.53 -7.64 -4.73
CA MET A 207 -11.77 -8.31 -4.31
C MET A 207 -12.99 -7.90 -5.16
N SER A 208 -12.80 -7.07 -6.20
CA SER A 208 -13.87 -6.67 -7.11
C SER A 208 -14.43 -7.85 -7.92
N PRO A 209 -15.70 -7.77 -8.36
CA PRO A 209 -16.30 -8.78 -9.20
C PRO A 209 -15.75 -8.75 -10.62
N ILE A 210 -16.04 -9.79 -11.41
CA ILE A 210 -15.81 -9.83 -12.86
C ILE A 210 -17.12 -10.08 -13.60
N HIS A 211 -17.30 -9.41 -14.74
CA HIS A 211 -18.41 -9.72 -15.64
C HIS A 211 -18.10 -11.02 -16.39
N ARG A 212 -18.62 -12.13 -15.85
CA ARG A 212 -18.30 -13.48 -16.32
C ARG A 212 -18.54 -13.67 -17.83
N PRO A 213 -19.69 -13.22 -18.42
CA PRO A 213 -19.92 -13.39 -19.86
C PRO A 213 -18.83 -12.74 -20.73
N THR A 214 -18.33 -11.55 -20.34
CA THR A 214 -17.21 -10.91 -21.05
C THR A 214 -15.92 -11.68 -20.86
N PHE A 215 -15.60 -12.03 -19.62
CA PHE A 215 -14.38 -12.75 -19.27
C PHE A 215 -14.26 -14.10 -20.00
N ASP A 216 -15.35 -14.89 -20.06
CA ASP A 216 -15.38 -16.22 -20.66
C ASP A 216 -15.13 -16.19 -22.18
N ARG A 217 -15.52 -15.11 -22.87
CA ARG A 217 -15.25 -14.94 -24.33
C ARG A 217 -13.76 -14.89 -24.67
N PHE A 218 -12.93 -14.43 -23.73
CA PHE A 218 -11.48 -14.29 -23.91
C PHE A 218 -10.69 -15.43 -23.27
N ALA A 219 -11.40 -16.45 -22.72
CA ALA A 219 -10.77 -17.58 -22.06
C ALA A 219 -10.35 -18.66 -23.07
N SER A 220 -9.19 -19.25 -22.82
CA SER A 220 -8.64 -20.37 -23.59
C SER A 220 -7.84 -21.30 -22.67
N PHE A 221 -7.37 -22.42 -23.19
CA PHE A 221 -6.53 -23.36 -22.45
C PHE A 221 -5.11 -23.37 -22.99
N ASP A 222 -4.15 -23.23 -22.09
CA ASP A 222 -2.74 -23.47 -22.37
C ASP A 222 -2.50 -24.98 -22.44
N LEU A 223 -2.21 -25.48 -23.63
CA LEU A 223 -1.98 -26.92 -23.86
C LEU A 223 -0.64 -27.43 -23.30
N ALA A 224 0.25 -26.54 -22.83
CA ALA A 224 1.45 -26.98 -22.15
C ALA A 224 1.16 -27.36 -20.68
N THR A 225 0.26 -26.62 -20.03
CA THR A 225 0.02 -26.72 -18.58
C THR A 225 -1.41 -27.13 -18.21
N GLY A 226 -2.37 -27.07 -19.14
CA GLY A 226 -3.80 -27.22 -18.84
C GLY A 226 -4.41 -26.05 -18.10
N ALA A 227 -3.67 -24.93 -17.95
CA ALA A 227 -4.15 -23.72 -17.31
C ALA A 227 -5.24 -23.04 -18.16
N ARG A 228 -6.24 -22.49 -17.49
CA ARG A 228 -7.21 -21.59 -18.12
C ARG A 228 -6.59 -20.19 -18.21
N ARG A 229 -6.21 -19.78 -19.41
CA ARG A 229 -5.69 -18.46 -19.71
C ARG A 229 -6.79 -17.54 -20.18
N VAL A 230 -6.66 -16.25 -19.88
CA VAL A 230 -7.56 -15.23 -20.38
C VAL A 230 -6.72 -14.17 -21.10
N ASP A 231 -7.09 -13.89 -22.33
CA ASP A 231 -6.40 -12.88 -23.14
C ASP A 231 -6.61 -11.50 -22.49
N VAL A 232 -5.54 -10.73 -22.38
CA VAL A 232 -5.57 -9.36 -21.81
C VAL A 232 -6.50 -8.40 -22.55
N GLU A 233 -6.88 -8.74 -23.78
CA GLU A 233 -7.84 -7.97 -24.59
C GLU A 233 -9.20 -7.79 -23.91
N TRP A 234 -9.60 -8.67 -22.97
CA TRP A 234 -10.84 -8.51 -22.22
C TRP A 234 -10.90 -7.24 -21.37
N THR A 235 -9.73 -6.67 -21.00
CA THR A 235 -9.60 -5.43 -20.22
C THR A 235 -9.36 -4.18 -21.09
N LYS A 236 -9.38 -4.31 -22.41
CA LYS A 236 -9.14 -3.20 -23.33
C LYS A 236 -10.40 -2.40 -23.65
N PRO A 237 -10.26 -1.16 -24.13
CA PRO A 237 -11.40 -0.33 -24.55
C PRO A 237 -12.33 -1.08 -25.52
N GLY A 238 -13.63 -0.97 -25.31
CA GLY A 238 -14.65 -1.67 -26.09
C GLY A 238 -14.93 -3.11 -25.68
N ASN A 239 -14.04 -3.74 -24.92
CA ASN A 239 -14.24 -5.11 -24.39
C ASN A 239 -14.56 -5.13 -22.90
N ILE A 240 -13.87 -4.28 -22.10
CA ILE A 240 -14.02 -4.26 -20.65
C ILE A 240 -15.44 -3.87 -20.24
N VAL A 241 -16.00 -4.65 -19.33
CA VAL A 241 -17.26 -4.37 -18.64
C VAL A 241 -16.95 -4.27 -17.15
N SER A 242 -17.21 -3.11 -16.58
CA SER A 242 -16.88 -2.78 -15.19
C SER A 242 -18.12 -2.27 -14.45
N ASN A 243 -18.10 -2.31 -13.10
CA ASN A 243 -19.26 -1.98 -12.26
C ASN A 243 -19.07 -0.69 -11.45
N GLY A 244 -17.99 0.06 -11.67
CA GLY A 244 -17.70 1.30 -10.94
C GLY A 244 -18.42 2.51 -11.50
N ALA A 245 -18.24 3.66 -10.82
CA ALA A 245 -18.83 4.94 -11.20
C ALA A 245 -18.27 5.50 -12.53
N LEU A 246 -17.06 5.10 -12.87
CA LEU A 246 -16.41 5.43 -14.14
C LEU A 246 -16.19 4.15 -14.95
N MET A 247 -16.03 4.31 -16.26
CA MET A 247 -15.68 3.25 -17.20
C MET A 247 -14.53 3.66 -18.08
N LEU A 248 -13.80 2.67 -18.62
CA LEU A 248 -12.71 2.89 -19.56
C LEU A 248 -13.26 3.26 -20.94
N ALA A 249 -12.98 4.48 -21.41
CA ALA A 249 -13.37 4.96 -22.73
C ALA A 249 -12.27 4.75 -23.78
N ASP A 250 -11.00 4.99 -23.40
CA ASP A 250 -9.84 4.79 -24.27
C ASP A 250 -8.59 4.45 -23.46
N TRP A 251 -7.65 3.71 -24.07
CA TRP A 251 -6.34 3.44 -23.50
C TRP A 251 -5.29 3.30 -24.59
N ARG A 252 -4.39 4.26 -24.61
CA ARG A 252 -3.22 4.26 -25.49
C ARG A 252 -1.98 3.98 -24.67
N TYR A 253 -1.47 2.76 -24.77
CA TYR A 253 -0.35 2.31 -23.97
C TYR A 253 0.83 3.30 -23.98
N ARG A 254 1.33 3.66 -22.81
CA ARG A 254 2.38 4.66 -22.55
C ARG A 254 2.08 6.07 -23.04
N ARG A 255 0.83 6.39 -23.32
CA ARG A 255 0.41 7.73 -23.75
C ARG A 255 -0.65 8.30 -22.84
N SER A 256 -1.80 7.68 -22.79
CA SER A 256 -2.90 8.15 -21.96
C SER A 256 -3.99 7.09 -21.78
N MET A 257 -4.74 7.23 -20.71
CA MET A 257 -5.97 6.49 -20.45
C MET A 257 -7.10 7.47 -20.20
N ARG A 258 -8.27 7.24 -20.80
CA ARG A 258 -9.45 8.08 -20.63
C ARG A 258 -10.55 7.31 -19.91
N LEU A 259 -11.04 7.91 -18.83
CA LEU A 259 -12.20 7.44 -18.11
C LEU A 259 -13.37 8.39 -18.31
N GLU A 260 -14.59 7.84 -18.36
CA GLU A 260 -15.85 8.57 -18.50
C GLU A 260 -16.88 8.02 -17.52
N PRO A 261 -17.94 8.77 -17.16
CA PRO A 261 -18.98 8.27 -16.28
C PRO A 261 -19.65 7.02 -16.83
N ASN A 262 -19.88 6.04 -15.95
CA ASN A 262 -20.70 4.87 -16.25
C ASN A 262 -22.19 5.28 -16.19
N PRO A 263 -22.91 5.30 -17.32
CA PRO A 263 -24.30 5.77 -17.35
C PRO A 263 -25.28 4.89 -16.59
N HIS A 264 -24.88 3.67 -16.28
CA HIS A 264 -25.69 2.69 -15.53
C HIS A 264 -25.38 2.68 -14.02
N HIS A 265 -24.35 3.41 -13.58
CA HIS A 265 -24.04 3.48 -12.15
C HIS A 265 -25.05 4.39 -11.44
N ARG A 266 -25.44 4.03 -10.21
CA ARG A 266 -26.41 4.80 -9.40
C ARG A 266 -26.01 6.27 -9.16
N ASP A 267 -24.71 6.56 -9.10
CA ASP A 267 -24.19 7.91 -8.88
C ASP A 267 -23.89 8.65 -10.20
N ALA A 268 -24.31 8.15 -11.36
CA ALA A 268 -24.01 8.72 -12.67
C ALA A 268 -24.42 10.20 -12.82
N ALA A 269 -25.43 10.66 -12.08
CA ALA A 269 -25.94 12.04 -12.11
C ALA A 269 -25.29 12.98 -11.08
N ALA A 270 -24.44 12.49 -10.16
CA ALA A 270 -24.02 13.21 -8.96
C ALA A 270 -22.75 14.06 -9.12
N GLY A 271 -22.63 14.85 -10.21
CA GLY A 271 -21.53 15.83 -10.37
C GLY A 271 -20.17 15.21 -10.63
N VAL A 272 -20.11 14.01 -11.15
CA VAL A 272 -18.91 13.32 -11.58
C VAL A 272 -18.26 14.06 -12.76
N LEU A 273 -16.93 14.12 -12.79
CA LEU A 273 -16.17 14.66 -13.92
C LEU A 273 -16.59 13.93 -15.23
N ARG A 274 -16.87 14.70 -16.27
CA ARG A 274 -17.35 14.14 -17.57
C ARG A 274 -16.28 13.37 -18.33
N SER A 275 -15.02 13.68 -18.09
CA SER A 275 -13.89 12.95 -18.67
C SER A 275 -12.64 13.19 -17.86
N ILE A 276 -11.86 12.13 -17.66
CA ILE A 276 -10.60 12.14 -16.95
C ILE A 276 -9.54 11.57 -17.87
N GLU A 277 -8.45 12.30 -18.07
CA GLU A 277 -7.27 11.84 -18.80
C GLU A 277 -6.18 11.50 -17.78
N ILE A 278 -5.67 10.29 -17.83
CA ILE A 278 -4.55 9.82 -16.99
C ILE A 278 -3.34 9.69 -17.90
N ILE A 279 -2.28 10.45 -17.62
CA ILE A 279 -1.06 10.50 -18.43
C ILE A 279 0.10 9.89 -17.64
N PRO A 280 0.75 8.83 -18.15
CA PRO A 280 1.95 8.27 -17.53
C PRO A 280 3.16 9.16 -17.88
N ILE A 281 3.83 9.74 -16.88
CA ILE A 281 5.09 10.46 -17.02
C ILE A 281 6.12 9.86 -16.07
N GLU A 282 7.04 9.06 -16.63
CA GLU A 282 8.04 8.33 -15.83
C GLU A 282 9.13 9.25 -15.26
N ASP A 283 9.54 10.29 -16.02
CA ASP A 283 10.54 11.25 -15.54
C ASP A 283 9.93 12.22 -14.54
N PRO A 284 10.41 12.24 -13.28
CA PRO A 284 9.80 13.06 -12.23
C PRO A 284 9.90 14.56 -12.46
N ASN A 285 10.95 15.04 -13.14
CA ASN A 285 11.12 16.46 -13.40
C ASN A 285 10.15 16.92 -14.50
N THR A 286 9.98 16.10 -15.53
CA THR A 286 9.00 16.33 -16.60
C THR A 286 7.58 16.37 -16.03
N ALA A 287 7.26 15.50 -15.06
CA ALA A 287 5.94 15.48 -14.42
C ALA A 287 5.64 16.79 -13.66
N VAL A 288 6.62 17.30 -12.89
CA VAL A 288 6.46 18.58 -12.18
C VAL A 288 6.36 19.75 -13.16
N LEU A 289 7.21 19.79 -14.20
CA LEU A 289 7.15 20.83 -15.22
C LEU A 289 5.81 20.84 -15.98
N ALA A 290 5.23 19.67 -16.26
CA ALA A 290 3.91 19.56 -16.88
C ALA A 290 2.80 20.15 -16.00
N TYR A 291 2.88 19.96 -14.69
CA TYR A 291 1.99 20.58 -13.71
C TYR A 291 2.16 22.12 -13.68
N GLU A 292 3.40 22.59 -13.54
CA GLU A 292 3.73 24.03 -13.49
C GLU A 292 3.32 24.77 -14.79
N ALA A 293 3.34 24.08 -15.93
CA ALA A 293 2.86 24.60 -17.20
C ALA A 293 1.32 24.70 -17.30
N GLY A 294 0.58 24.25 -16.30
CA GLY A 294 -0.90 24.30 -16.25
C GLY A 294 -1.59 23.26 -17.13
N GLY A 295 -0.86 22.24 -17.58
CA GLY A 295 -1.40 21.14 -18.38
C GLY A 295 -2.06 20.02 -17.56
N VAL A 296 -1.85 20.02 -16.25
CA VAL A 296 -2.21 18.94 -15.32
C VAL A 296 -2.99 19.52 -14.15
N ASP A 297 -4.10 18.88 -13.79
CA ASP A 297 -4.91 19.26 -12.63
C ASP A 297 -4.45 18.60 -11.34
N TRP A 298 -3.91 17.37 -11.45
CA TRP A 298 -3.40 16.62 -10.32
C TRP A 298 -2.16 15.79 -10.71
N LEU A 299 -1.05 16.04 -10.03
CA LEU A 299 0.12 15.16 -10.03
C LEU A 299 0.01 14.21 -8.82
N ALA A 300 -0.29 12.95 -9.09
CA ALA A 300 -0.67 11.97 -8.08
C ALA A 300 0.49 11.41 -7.23
N ASP A 301 1.73 11.60 -7.67
CA ASP A 301 2.93 11.24 -6.91
C ASP A 301 4.13 12.07 -7.38
N VAL A 302 4.61 12.95 -6.52
CA VAL A 302 5.80 13.76 -6.80
C VAL A 302 7.04 12.99 -6.35
N ARG A 303 7.84 12.51 -7.31
CA ARG A 303 9.08 11.74 -7.06
C ARG A 303 10.35 12.52 -7.36
N ALA A 304 10.25 13.79 -7.68
CA ALA A 304 11.38 14.62 -8.05
C ALA A 304 12.48 14.66 -6.97
N PRO A 305 13.77 14.72 -7.34
CA PRO A 305 14.89 14.75 -6.38
C PRO A 305 14.82 15.93 -5.40
N TYR A 306 14.17 17.04 -5.79
CA TYR A 306 14.01 18.25 -4.99
C TYR A 306 12.70 18.28 -4.16
N ARG A 307 12.06 17.11 -3.92
CA ARG A 307 10.89 16.99 -3.01
C ARG A 307 11.06 17.71 -1.67
N PRO A 308 12.24 17.64 -0.99
CA PRO A 308 12.44 18.36 0.27
C PRO A 308 12.25 19.88 0.13
N GLU A 309 12.65 20.46 -1.00
CA GLU A 309 12.45 21.90 -1.24
C GLU A 309 10.98 22.23 -1.49
N LEU A 310 10.28 21.41 -2.26
CA LEU A 310 8.83 21.54 -2.47
C LEU A 310 8.06 21.40 -1.14
N ALA A 311 8.42 20.43 -0.30
CA ALA A 311 7.85 20.26 1.03
C ALA A 311 8.10 21.51 1.90
N ALA A 312 9.32 22.04 1.87
CA ALA A 312 9.67 23.25 2.61
C ALA A 312 8.87 24.47 2.16
N GLN A 313 8.58 24.62 0.86
CA GLN A 313 7.73 25.70 0.33
C GLN A 313 6.30 25.62 0.89
N SER A 314 5.73 24.42 0.90
CA SER A 314 4.39 24.19 1.48
C SER A 314 4.38 24.43 2.99
N MET A 315 5.40 23.96 3.71
CA MET A 315 5.50 24.18 5.16
C MET A 315 5.62 25.66 5.51
N ARG A 316 6.46 26.43 4.80
CA ARG A 316 6.59 27.89 4.98
C ARG A 316 5.27 28.61 4.78
N TYR A 317 4.52 28.24 3.73
CA TYR A 317 3.20 28.80 3.46
C TYR A 317 2.21 28.53 4.59
N LEU A 318 2.10 27.28 5.03
CA LEU A 318 1.21 26.90 6.12
C LEU A 318 1.61 27.53 7.45
N GLU A 319 2.89 27.63 7.76
CA GLU A 319 3.38 28.27 8.98
C GLU A 319 3.04 29.75 9.02
N ARG A 320 3.26 30.48 7.92
CA ARG A 320 2.89 31.89 7.80
C ARG A 320 1.40 32.14 8.03
N HIS A 321 0.54 31.24 7.58
CA HIS A 321 -0.91 31.37 7.64
C HIS A 321 -1.55 30.48 8.71
N ARG A 322 -0.77 29.93 9.64
CA ARG A 322 -1.20 28.92 10.64
C ARG A 322 -2.46 29.32 11.40
N ALA A 323 -2.45 30.50 12.00
CA ALA A 323 -3.56 30.95 12.84
C ALA A 323 -4.88 31.05 12.05
N GLU A 324 -4.82 31.57 10.83
CA GLU A 324 -6.00 31.70 9.97
C GLU A 324 -6.45 30.33 9.45
N PHE A 325 -5.51 29.47 9.06
CA PHE A 325 -5.80 28.11 8.64
C PHE A 325 -6.50 27.32 9.75
N ASP A 326 -5.95 27.35 10.97
CA ASP A 326 -6.49 26.62 12.12
C ASP A 326 -7.89 27.16 12.49
N ARG A 327 -8.13 28.48 12.39
CA ARG A 327 -9.45 29.08 12.57
C ARG A 327 -10.46 28.53 11.56
N LEU A 328 -10.13 28.53 10.26
CA LEU A 328 -10.99 28.02 9.20
C LEU A 328 -11.30 26.53 9.38
N ARG A 329 -10.30 25.75 9.82
CA ARG A 329 -10.50 24.34 10.16
C ARG A 329 -11.45 24.14 11.36
N ALA A 330 -11.32 24.98 12.38
CA ALA A 330 -12.22 24.96 13.55
C ALA A 330 -13.66 25.36 13.20
N GLU A 331 -13.86 26.17 12.16
CA GLU A 331 -15.17 26.49 11.57
C GLU A 331 -15.78 25.34 10.76
N GLY A 332 -15.11 24.18 10.66
CA GLY A 332 -15.59 22.99 9.94
C GLY A 332 -15.29 22.96 8.46
N ARG A 333 -14.47 23.87 7.93
CA ARG A 333 -14.02 23.82 6.52
C ARG A 333 -13.13 22.62 6.31
N THR A 334 -13.22 21.99 5.15
CA THR A 334 -12.27 20.96 4.73
C THR A 334 -10.85 21.52 4.61
N TRP A 335 -9.85 20.65 4.52
CA TRP A 335 -8.46 21.07 4.34
C TRP A 335 -8.28 21.97 3.10
N ASP A 336 -8.85 21.54 1.97
CA ASP A 336 -8.75 22.26 0.70
C ASP A 336 -9.52 23.59 0.71
N GLU A 337 -10.68 23.63 1.37
CA GLU A 337 -11.46 24.87 1.53
C GLU A 337 -10.74 25.88 2.40
N ALA A 338 -10.07 25.41 3.46
CA ALA A 338 -9.25 26.28 4.29
C ALA A 338 -8.06 26.84 3.53
N LEU A 339 -7.30 25.99 2.80
CA LEU A 339 -6.19 26.42 1.96
C LEU A 339 -6.61 27.42 0.88
N ALA A 340 -7.73 27.15 0.20
CA ALA A 340 -8.23 27.99 -0.87
C ALA A 340 -8.68 29.39 -0.40
N ALA A 341 -9.05 29.50 0.88
CA ALA A 341 -9.46 30.78 1.48
C ALA A 341 -8.26 31.64 1.91
N LEU A 342 -7.05 31.07 1.98
CA LEU A 342 -5.84 31.83 2.35
C LEU A 342 -5.34 32.70 1.20
N PRO A 343 -4.55 33.75 1.50
CA PRO A 343 -3.94 34.60 0.47
C PRO A 343 -3.07 33.82 -0.52
N ALA A 344 -2.82 34.38 -1.68
CA ALA A 344 -1.90 33.79 -2.67
C ALA A 344 -0.48 33.60 -2.05
N PRO A 345 0.23 32.51 -2.41
CA PRO A 345 1.55 32.26 -1.89
C PRO A 345 2.57 33.33 -2.35
N GLY A 346 3.48 33.67 -1.48
CA GLY A 346 4.62 34.55 -1.75
C GLY A 346 5.79 33.83 -2.43
N ALA A 347 6.86 34.58 -2.70
CA ALA A 347 8.08 33.99 -3.26
C ALA A 347 8.66 32.90 -2.34
N GLY A 348 8.94 31.72 -2.91
CA GLY A 348 9.46 30.56 -2.17
C GLY A 348 8.43 29.83 -1.32
N GLU A 349 7.15 30.06 -1.54
CA GLU A 349 6.02 29.35 -0.92
C GLU A 349 5.18 28.65 -1.97
N SER A 350 4.47 27.61 -1.56
CA SER A 350 3.51 26.91 -2.43
C SER A 350 2.28 26.47 -1.64
N ARG A 351 1.11 26.74 -2.20
CA ARG A 351 -0.18 26.23 -1.73
C ARG A 351 -0.55 24.91 -2.40
N ASP A 352 0.04 24.64 -3.55
CA ASP A 352 -0.32 23.53 -4.45
C ASP A 352 0.45 22.23 -4.13
N VAL A 353 1.47 22.31 -3.29
CA VAL A 353 2.23 21.15 -2.82
C VAL A 353 1.60 20.62 -1.54
N HIS A 354 1.20 19.35 -1.55
CA HIS A 354 0.53 18.69 -0.44
C HIS A 354 1.33 17.49 0.04
N VAL A 355 1.86 17.58 1.26
CA VAL A 355 2.45 16.43 1.95
C VAL A 355 1.33 15.73 2.73
N VAL A 356 1.06 14.47 2.39
CA VAL A 356 -0.05 13.69 2.92
C VAL A 356 0.50 12.47 3.65
N PRO A 357 0.04 12.15 4.87
CA PRO A 357 0.39 10.91 5.54
C PRO A 357 0.10 9.70 4.66
N SER A 358 0.99 8.72 4.67
CA SER A 358 0.77 7.42 4.06
C SER A 358 0.57 6.36 5.14
N PHE A 359 -0.17 5.32 4.84
CA PHE A 359 -0.40 4.19 5.74
C PHE A 359 0.83 3.27 5.75
N GLY A 360 1.96 3.82 6.24
CA GLY A 360 3.21 3.09 6.20
C GLY A 360 4.29 3.68 7.11
N THR A 361 5.28 2.85 7.42
CA THR A 361 6.40 3.19 8.31
C THR A 361 7.72 2.75 7.71
N ASP A 362 8.70 3.64 7.75
CA ASP A 362 10.10 3.40 7.39
C ASP A 362 10.84 2.92 8.65
N PHE A 363 11.60 1.84 8.54
CA PHE A 363 12.24 1.20 9.69
C PHE A 363 13.53 0.47 9.33
N TYR A 364 14.26 0.03 10.35
CA TYR A 364 15.34 -0.94 10.22
C TYR A 364 15.03 -2.19 11.05
N SER A 365 15.27 -3.37 10.48
CA SER A 365 15.12 -4.66 11.15
C SER A 365 16.44 -5.09 11.76
N PHE A 366 16.40 -5.59 13.00
CA PHE A 366 17.51 -6.31 13.62
C PHE A 366 17.39 -7.81 13.34
N ASN A 367 18.48 -8.46 12.94
CA ASN A 367 18.50 -9.92 12.89
C ASN A 367 18.43 -10.46 14.32
N CYS A 368 17.36 -11.19 14.64
CA CYS A 368 17.11 -11.73 15.99
C CYS A 368 17.59 -13.17 16.19
N ARG A 369 18.16 -13.81 15.15
CA ARG A 369 18.70 -15.17 15.23
C ARG A 369 19.87 -15.23 16.19
N ALA A 370 20.07 -16.37 16.87
CA ALA A 370 21.15 -16.56 17.83
C ALA A 370 22.54 -16.46 17.20
N THR A 371 22.67 -16.90 15.95
CA THR A 371 23.92 -16.88 15.18
C THR A 371 23.71 -16.21 13.82
N LEU A 372 24.75 -15.57 13.31
CA LEU A 372 24.84 -15.09 11.94
C LEU A 372 25.12 -16.24 10.95
N ASN A 373 24.98 -15.99 9.66
CA ASN A 373 25.18 -17.00 8.62
C ASN A 373 26.63 -17.54 8.55
N ASP A 374 27.60 -16.76 9.04
CA ASP A 374 29.00 -17.17 9.14
C ASP A 374 29.31 -17.97 10.44
N GLY A 375 28.29 -18.27 11.24
CA GLY A 375 28.40 -19.04 12.48
C GLY A 375 28.79 -18.23 13.72
N ARG A 376 29.09 -16.94 13.60
CA ARG A 376 29.40 -16.08 14.76
C ARG A 376 28.16 -15.82 15.61
N PRO A 377 28.33 -15.69 16.96
CA PRO A 377 27.24 -15.21 17.81
C PRO A 377 26.72 -13.85 17.34
N ASN A 378 25.40 -13.71 17.34
CA ASN A 378 24.75 -12.46 16.94
C ASN A 378 24.43 -11.59 18.17
N PRO A 379 25.04 -10.41 18.34
CA PRO A 379 24.76 -9.54 19.48
C PRO A 379 23.30 -9.09 19.52
N PHE A 380 22.65 -8.94 18.36
CA PHE A 380 21.25 -8.52 18.24
C PHE A 380 20.23 -9.63 18.62
N ALA A 381 20.67 -10.84 18.91
CA ALA A 381 19.81 -11.84 19.56
C ALA A 381 19.29 -11.33 20.92
N ARG A 382 20.05 -10.46 21.61
CA ARG A 382 19.68 -9.85 22.89
C ARG A 382 18.87 -8.57 22.70
N ALA A 383 17.67 -8.52 23.29
CA ALA A 383 16.81 -7.33 23.23
C ALA A 383 17.46 -6.05 23.78
N GLY A 384 18.28 -6.17 24.86
CA GLY A 384 19.03 -5.03 25.42
C GLY A 384 19.98 -4.36 24.41
N VAL A 385 20.65 -5.15 23.55
CA VAL A 385 21.47 -4.61 22.46
C VAL A 385 20.60 -3.84 21.46
N ARG A 386 19.46 -4.40 21.05
CA ARG A 386 18.55 -3.74 20.12
C ARG A 386 17.99 -2.43 20.68
N ARG A 387 17.62 -2.41 21.98
CA ARG A 387 17.15 -1.20 22.67
C ARG A 387 18.27 -0.14 22.78
N ALA A 388 19.50 -0.56 23.06
CA ALA A 388 20.64 0.35 23.08
C ALA A 388 20.84 1.05 21.73
N PHE A 389 20.80 0.29 20.63
CA PHE A 389 20.91 0.82 19.27
C PHE A 389 19.73 1.74 18.91
N ALA A 390 18.53 1.45 19.37
CA ALA A 390 17.38 2.31 19.12
C ALA A 390 17.43 3.62 19.89
N ARG A 391 17.80 3.57 21.19
CA ARG A 391 17.89 4.78 22.03
C ARG A 391 19.04 5.70 21.65
N SER A 392 20.02 5.22 20.91
CA SER A 392 21.16 6.03 20.44
C SER A 392 20.87 6.78 19.13
N ILE A 393 19.67 6.59 18.52
CA ILE A 393 19.26 7.29 17.29
C ILE A 393 18.39 8.50 17.61
N ASP A 394 18.89 9.71 17.27
CA ASP A 394 18.07 10.92 17.23
C ASP A 394 17.21 10.94 15.95
N LYS A 395 16.04 10.32 16.03
CA LYS A 395 15.08 10.23 14.91
C LYS A 395 14.61 11.60 14.43
N ARG A 396 14.56 12.61 15.34
CA ARG A 396 14.17 13.98 14.96
C ARG A 396 15.25 14.60 14.08
N ALA A 397 16.52 14.47 14.46
CA ALA A 397 17.63 14.94 13.62
C ALA A 397 17.65 14.26 12.24
N LEU A 398 17.32 12.97 12.15
CA LEU A 398 17.17 12.27 10.87
C LEU A 398 16.02 12.85 10.04
N ALA A 399 14.85 13.05 10.63
CA ALA A 399 13.69 13.62 9.93
C ALA A 399 13.94 15.03 9.41
N GLU A 400 14.56 15.90 10.23
CA GLU A 400 14.76 17.32 9.92
C GLU A 400 15.97 17.57 8.99
N ARG A 401 17.05 16.79 9.11
CA ARG A 401 18.32 17.08 8.41
C ARG A 401 18.59 16.14 7.23
N VAL A 402 18.12 14.91 7.30
CA VAL A 402 18.36 13.89 6.26
C VAL A 402 17.16 13.75 5.34
N VAL A 403 15.98 13.44 5.91
CA VAL A 403 14.77 13.17 5.16
C VAL A 403 14.13 14.44 4.61
N ARG A 404 13.89 15.43 5.46
CA ARG A 404 13.39 16.77 5.14
C ARG A 404 12.04 16.80 4.38
N MET A 405 11.18 15.82 4.64
CA MET A 405 9.89 15.66 3.97
C MET A 405 8.69 15.97 4.88
N GLY A 406 8.92 16.49 6.09
CA GLY A 406 7.86 16.69 7.07
C GLY A 406 7.29 15.40 7.66
N GLU A 407 8.01 14.29 7.53
CA GLU A 407 7.62 13.00 8.11
C GLU A 407 7.59 13.07 9.64
N ARG A 408 6.57 12.46 10.23
CA ARG A 408 6.49 12.32 11.69
C ARG A 408 7.46 11.22 12.14
N VAL A 409 8.19 11.51 13.22
CA VAL A 409 9.02 10.52 13.90
C VAL A 409 8.16 9.36 14.37
N ALA A 410 8.59 8.13 14.08
CA ALA A 410 7.86 6.91 14.45
C ALA A 410 8.38 6.33 15.78
N GLY A 411 7.45 6.12 16.73
CA GLY A 411 7.66 5.27 17.91
C GLY A 411 7.04 3.89 17.75
N SER A 412 6.18 3.72 16.76
CA SER A 412 5.34 2.55 16.47
C SER A 412 5.47 2.13 15.02
N LEU A 413 5.00 0.92 14.70
CA LEU A 413 4.84 0.45 13.31
C LEU A 413 3.54 0.98 12.70
N VAL A 414 2.45 0.95 13.47
CA VAL A 414 1.15 1.48 13.03
C VAL A 414 1.21 3.02 13.09
N PRO A 415 0.95 3.73 11.98
CA PRO A 415 0.94 5.19 12.00
C PRO A 415 -0.21 5.74 12.86
N PRO A 416 0.05 6.72 13.76
CA PRO A 416 -0.97 7.31 14.62
C PRO A 416 -2.11 7.95 13.82
N GLY A 417 -3.35 7.65 14.21
CA GLY A 417 -4.57 8.18 13.58
C GLY A 417 -4.93 7.53 12.24
N SER A 418 -4.20 6.51 11.78
CA SER A 418 -4.49 5.80 10.53
C SER A 418 -5.57 4.73 10.67
N ILE A 419 -5.80 4.24 11.88
CA ILE A 419 -6.80 3.21 12.18
C ILE A 419 -7.71 3.72 13.29
N ARG A 420 -9.00 3.72 13.04
CA ARG A 420 -10.00 4.20 14.01
C ARG A 420 -10.01 3.34 15.26
N GLY A 421 -9.92 4.00 16.44
CA GLY A 421 -9.95 3.33 17.74
C GLY A 421 -8.65 2.63 18.13
N TYR A 422 -7.57 2.83 17.36
CA TYR A 422 -6.24 2.34 17.67
C TYR A 422 -5.30 3.49 18.04
N GLU A 423 -4.72 3.41 19.23
CA GLU A 423 -3.71 4.36 19.73
C GLU A 423 -2.38 3.63 19.87
N PRO A 424 -1.42 3.82 18.95
CA PRO A 424 -0.14 3.11 18.99
C PRO A 424 0.72 3.56 20.18
N PRO A 425 1.65 2.70 20.67
CA PRO A 425 2.58 3.06 21.74
C PRO A 425 3.53 4.19 21.32
N ALA A 426 4.04 4.93 22.32
CA ALA A 426 5.01 6.00 22.07
C ALA A 426 6.39 5.46 21.64
N GLY A 427 6.71 4.22 21.99
CA GLY A 427 7.99 3.57 21.72
C GLY A 427 9.16 4.17 22.50
N LEU A 428 10.40 3.82 22.12
CA LEU A 428 11.60 4.29 22.78
C LEU A 428 12.05 5.64 22.23
N GLY A 429 12.31 6.60 23.14
CA GLY A 429 12.90 7.89 22.83
C GLY A 429 14.43 7.83 22.71
N PHE A 430 15.01 8.89 22.15
CA PHE A 430 16.46 9.11 22.12
C PHE A 430 17.01 9.39 23.53
N ASP A 431 17.95 8.58 23.98
CA ASP A 431 18.70 8.76 25.23
C ASP A 431 20.03 7.99 25.14
N ALA A 432 21.10 8.70 24.80
CA ALA A 432 22.42 8.11 24.64
C ALA A 432 23.02 7.56 25.95
N ALA A 433 22.63 8.11 27.10
CA ALA A 433 23.09 7.60 28.40
C ALA A 433 22.40 6.29 28.76
N GLU A 434 21.08 6.22 28.55
CA GLU A 434 20.34 4.98 28.72
C GLU A 434 20.76 3.91 27.70
N ALA A 435 21.06 4.31 26.46
CA ALA A 435 21.57 3.39 25.44
C ALA A 435 22.85 2.66 25.90
N ARG A 436 23.79 3.38 26.51
CA ARG A 436 25.00 2.76 27.07
C ARG A 436 24.67 1.84 28.26
N ARG A 437 23.73 2.21 29.12
CA ARG A 437 23.29 1.35 30.24
C ARG A 437 22.66 0.05 29.75
N GLU A 438 21.79 0.14 28.73
CA GLU A 438 21.18 -1.04 28.08
C GLU A 438 22.25 -1.96 27.47
N LEU A 439 23.25 -1.36 26.79
CA LEU A 439 24.35 -2.09 26.18
C LEU A 439 25.20 -2.82 27.24
N ALA A 440 25.52 -2.11 28.33
CA ALA A 440 26.26 -2.68 29.47
C ALA A 440 25.46 -3.79 30.16
N GLY A 441 24.15 -3.60 30.37
CA GLY A 441 23.24 -4.62 30.88
C GLY A 441 23.13 -5.86 29.97
N ALA A 442 23.36 -5.67 28.67
CA ALA A 442 23.46 -6.77 27.70
C ALA A 442 24.88 -7.40 27.64
N GLY A 443 25.82 -6.98 28.50
CA GLY A 443 27.14 -7.58 28.66
C GLY A 443 28.27 -6.89 27.88
N TRP A 444 28.03 -5.69 27.33
CA TRP A 444 29.00 -4.94 26.56
C TRP A 444 29.24 -3.56 27.19
N SER A 445 30.44 -3.30 27.68
CA SER A 445 30.80 -2.02 28.32
C SER A 445 32.24 -1.66 28.03
N ASP A 446 32.53 -0.36 27.92
CA ASP A 446 33.88 0.19 27.83
C ASP A 446 34.59 -0.11 29.18
N ARG A 447 35.53 -1.01 29.17
CA ARG A 447 36.21 -1.53 30.39
C ARG A 447 37.62 -0.93 30.58
N ASP A 448 38.27 -0.58 29.49
CA ASP A 448 39.63 -0.01 29.48
C ASP A 448 39.66 1.50 29.27
N GLY A 449 38.51 2.13 28.95
CA GLY A 449 38.36 3.58 28.81
C GLY A 449 38.77 4.11 27.44
N ASP A 450 38.84 3.24 26.42
CA ASP A 450 39.18 3.65 25.05
C ASP A 450 37.95 4.13 24.25
N GLY A 451 36.75 4.00 24.80
CA GLY A 451 35.49 4.44 24.23
C GLY A 451 34.78 3.36 23.43
N ALA A 452 35.34 2.16 23.27
CA ALA A 452 34.73 1.02 22.61
C ALA A 452 34.19 0.02 23.66
N PRO A 453 33.04 -0.61 23.42
CA PRO A 453 32.51 -1.61 24.36
C PRO A 453 33.10 -3.00 24.10
N GLU A 454 33.49 -3.69 25.20
CA GLU A 454 33.95 -5.08 25.21
C GLU A 454 32.99 -5.96 26.02
N ASP A 455 33.06 -7.27 25.73
CA ASP A 455 32.39 -8.30 26.51
C ASP A 455 33.15 -8.64 27.80
N ALA A 456 32.66 -9.61 28.57
CA ALA A 456 33.28 -10.05 29.80
C ALA A 456 34.68 -10.69 29.63
N SER A 457 35.03 -11.11 28.41
CA SER A 457 36.35 -11.66 28.08
C SER A 457 37.34 -10.61 27.57
N GLY A 458 36.91 -9.35 27.40
CA GLY A 458 37.69 -8.28 26.80
C GLY A 458 37.65 -8.30 25.26
N ALA A 459 36.77 -9.07 24.65
CA ALA A 459 36.59 -9.04 23.20
C ALA A 459 35.78 -7.81 22.78
N PRO A 460 36.24 -7.04 21.78
CA PRO A 460 35.53 -5.84 21.35
C PRO A 460 34.19 -6.17 20.70
N PHE A 461 33.24 -5.22 20.72
CA PHE A 461 31.97 -5.35 20.03
C PHE A 461 32.23 -5.59 18.53
N PRO A 462 31.57 -6.59 17.90
CA PRO A 462 31.81 -6.90 16.50
C PRO A 462 31.38 -5.76 15.58
N THR A 463 32.06 -5.61 14.44
CA THR A 463 31.65 -4.65 13.41
C THR A 463 30.23 -4.94 12.95
N VAL A 464 29.37 -3.94 13.09
CA VAL A 464 27.95 -4.00 12.74
C VAL A 464 27.77 -3.68 11.26
N GLU A 465 27.19 -4.60 10.51
CA GLU A 465 26.83 -4.37 9.13
C GLU A 465 25.39 -3.85 9.01
N VAL A 466 25.24 -2.69 8.32
CA VAL A 466 23.95 -2.09 8.00
C VAL A 466 23.67 -2.24 6.50
N LEU A 467 22.70 -3.07 6.16
CA LEU A 467 22.32 -3.39 4.79
C LEU A 467 21.20 -2.48 4.29
N TYR A 468 21.35 -1.92 3.09
CA TYR A 468 20.30 -1.13 2.44
C TYR A 468 20.20 -1.43 0.93
N SER A 469 19.02 -1.19 0.33
CA SER A 469 18.83 -1.24 -1.12
C SER A 469 19.30 0.04 -1.80
N THR A 470 20.05 -0.06 -2.89
CA THR A 470 20.52 1.08 -3.69
C THR A 470 19.43 1.73 -4.56
N ALA A 471 18.19 1.26 -4.46
CA ALA A 471 17.05 1.78 -5.24
C ALA A 471 16.73 3.26 -4.98
N SER A 472 17.19 3.82 -3.84
CA SER A 472 17.00 5.23 -3.52
C SER A 472 18.22 5.80 -2.77
N PRO A 473 18.71 7.00 -3.15
CA PRO A 473 19.75 7.72 -2.42
C PRO A 473 19.42 7.94 -0.94
N ARG A 474 18.14 8.18 -0.61
CA ARG A 474 17.63 8.34 0.75
C ARG A 474 18.06 7.19 1.67
N TYR A 475 18.04 5.95 1.20
CA TYR A 475 18.35 4.79 2.02
C TYR A 475 19.81 4.75 2.44
N ARG A 476 20.72 5.16 1.53
CA ARG A 476 22.14 5.34 1.81
C ARG A 476 22.34 6.43 2.85
N ASP A 477 21.73 7.60 2.63
CA ASP A 477 21.96 8.78 3.47
C ASP A 477 21.47 8.54 4.91
N LEU A 478 20.30 7.88 5.08
CA LEU A 478 19.81 7.44 6.39
C LEU A 478 20.77 6.44 7.05
N SER A 479 21.21 5.41 6.29
CA SER A 479 22.11 4.38 6.85
C SER A 479 23.45 4.96 7.31
N LEU A 480 24.01 5.91 6.55
CA LEU A 480 25.26 6.60 6.92
C LEU A 480 25.06 7.46 8.18
N ALA A 481 24.00 8.27 8.23
CA ALA A 481 23.70 9.11 9.39
C ALA A 481 23.49 8.28 10.67
N MET A 482 22.78 7.16 10.56
CA MET A 482 22.57 6.24 11.70
C MET A 482 23.88 5.58 12.13
N ALA A 483 24.73 5.16 11.18
CA ALA A 483 26.04 4.59 11.48
C ALA A 483 26.92 5.58 12.28
N ASP A 484 26.91 6.87 11.91
CA ASP A 484 27.63 7.92 12.65
C ASP A 484 27.07 8.13 14.05
N MET A 485 25.74 8.07 14.22
CA MET A 485 25.11 8.15 15.54
C MET A 485 25.51 6.96 16.43
N TRP A 486 25.52 5.73 15.90
CA TRP A 486 25.93 4.54 16.64
C TRP A 486 27.42 4.58 17.04
N ARG A 487 28.30 4.99 16.13
CA ARG A 487 29.74 5.18 16.44
C ARG A 487 29.92 6.21 17.56
N GLY A 488 29.26 7.37 17.44
CA GLY A 488 29.39 8.45 18.43
C GLY A 488 28.74 8.16 19.78
N ALA A 489 27.58 7.50 19.82
CA ALA A 489 26.85 7.26 21.04
C ALA A 489 27.31 5.99 21.79
N LEU A 490 27.64 4.91 21.06
CA LEU A 490 27.93 3.58 21.63
C LEU A 490 29.40 3.16 21.48
N GLY A 491 30.22 3.86 20.70
CA GLY A 491 31.59 3.46 20.42
C GLY A 491 31.73 2.21 19.54
N VAL A 492 30.66 1.74 18.91
CA VAL A 492 30.66 0.50 18.13
C VAL A 492 31.12 0.73 16.69
N PRO A 493 31.93 -0.16 16.10
CA PRO A 493 32.29 -0.08 14.69
C PRO A 493 31.09 -0.45 13.81
N VAL A 494 30.79 0.39 12.80
CA VAL A 494 29.64 0.19 11.89
C VAL A 494 30.07 0.34 10.44
N GLU A 495 29.68 -0.60 9.60
CA GLU A 495 29.86 -0.56 8.15
C GLU A 495 28.52 -0.50 7.45
N VAL A 496 28.43 0.28 6.36
CA VAL A 496 27.19 0.45 5.60
C VAL A 496 27.35 -0.20 4.23
N ARG A 497 26.49 -1.18 3.91
CA ARG A 497 26.56 -1.97 2.70
C ARG A 497 25.30 -1.78 1.83
N GLY A 498 25.47 -1.18 0.64
CA GLY A 498 24.41 -1.06 -0.36
C GLY A 498 24.38 -2.27 -1.30
N LYS A 499 23.20 -2.78 -1.60
CA LYS A 499 22.97 -3.83 -2.62
C LYS A 499 21.85 -3.47 -3.58
N ASP A 500 21.95 -3.92 -4.82
CA ASP A 500 20.84 -3.89 -5.77
C ASP A 500 19.60 -4.61 -5.21
N GLY A 501 18.41 -4.18 -5.60
CA GLY A 501 17.16 -4.62 -5.01
C GLY A 501 16.94 -6.13 -5.00
N LYS A 502 17.39 -6.85 -6.03
CA LYS A 502 17.27 -8.31 -6.10
C LYS A 502 18.16 -9.00 -5.06
N PHE A 503 19.43 -8.64 -4.99
CA PHE A 503 20.38 -9.21 -4.03
C PHE A 503 20.09 -8.74 -2.59
N PHE A 504 19.57 -7.54 -2.44
CA PHE A 504 19.07 -7.06 -1.15
C PHE A 504 17.94 -7.95 -0.61
N LYS A 505 16.94 -8.26 -1.45
CA LYS A 505 15.83 -9.15 -1.06
C LYS A 505 16.30 -10.57 -0.75
N GLU A 506 17.28 -11.09 -1.47
CA GLU A 506 17.88 -12.39 -1.22
C GLU A 506 18.56 -12.43 0.17
N ASP A 507 19.37 -11.41 0.50
CA ASP A 507 20.00 -11.30 1.82
C ASP A 507 18.95 -11.22 2.95
N LEU A 508 17.85 -10.49 2.75
CA LEU A 508 16.76 -10.46 3.73
C LEU A 508 16.19 -11.87 3.97
N LYS A 509 15.80 -12.57 2.90
CA LYS A 509 15.17 -13.90 2.98
C LYS A 509 16.08 -14.96 3.58
N THR A 510 17.37 -14.88 3.30
CA THR A 510 18.37 -15.79 3.86
C THR A 510 18.88 -15.40 5.24
N GLY A 511 18.51 -14.19 5.74
CA GLY A 511 19.00 -13.67 7.03
C GLY A 511 20.46 -13.22 6.99
N ASN A 512 20.99 -12.88 5.83
CA ASN A 512 22.38 -12.45 5.63
C ASN A 512 22.57 -10.95 5.90
N PHE A 513 22.26 -10.53 7.12
CA PHE A 513 22.40 -9.16 7.63
C PHE A 513 22.46 -9.14 9.14
N MET A 514 22.98 -8.07 9.73
CA MET A 514 22.87 -7.75 11.15
C MET A 514 21.77 -6.74 11.40
N ILE A 515 21.79 -5.62 10.65
CA ILE A 515 20.73 -4.62 10.57
C ILE A 515 20.38 -4.41 9.11
N ALA A 516 19.11 -4.36 8.77
CA ALA A 516 18.67 -4.13 7.38
C ALA A 516 17.54 -3.10 7.31
N ARG A 517 17.62 -2.20 6.33
CA ARG A 517 16.54 -1.24 6.05
C ARG A 517 15.28 -1.96 5.62
N GLY A 518 14.13 -1.49 6.08
CA GLY A 518 12.81 -1.95 5.66
C GLY A 518 11.80 -0.82 5.60
N SER A 519 10.65 -1.09 5.04
CA SER A 519 9.44 -0.28 5.15
C SER A 519 8.24 -1.16 4.93
N TRP A 520 7.11 -0.76 5.49
CA TRP A 520 5.85 -1.44 5.27
C TRP A 520 4.74 -0.43 5.02
N TYR A 521 3.93 -0.71 4.03
CA TYR A 521 2.64 -0.07 3.84
C TYR A 521 1.56 -1.06 4.27
N GLY A 522 0.60 -0.60 5.07
CA GLY A 522 -0.51 -1.44 5.47
C GLY A 522 -1.40 -1.77 4.26
N ASP A 523 -1.73 -3.04 4.11
CA ASP A 523 -2.57 -3.54 3.00
C ASP A 523 -4.06 -3.33 3.27
N TYR A 524 -4.45 -3.24 4.56
CA TYR A 524 -5.85 -3.09 5.01
C TYR A 524 -5.91 -2.35 6.36
N GLY A 525 -7.06 -1.75 6.67
CA GLY A 525 -7.28 -0.84 7.79
C GLY A 525 -7.32 -1.50 9.17
N ASP A 526 -6.41 -2.43 9.47
CA ASP A 526 -6.30 -3.11 10.76
C ASP A 526 -4.83 -3.18 11.23
N PRO A 527 -4.54 -3.06 12.56
CA PRO A 527 -3.17 -3.13 13.07
C PRO A 527 -2.42 -4.43 12.74
N VAL A 528 -3.14 -5.52 12.54
CA VAL A 528 -2.59 -6.84 12.23
C VAL A 528 -1.72 -6.82 10.97
N THR A 529 -2.04 -5.96 9.97
CA THR A 529 -1.22 -5.81 8.75
C THR A 529 0.24 -5.42 9.05
N PHE A 530 0.50 -4.73 10.17
CA PHE A 530 1.83 -4.36 10.64
C PHE A 530 2.39 -5.38 11.64
N LEU A 531 1.56 -5.90 12.53
CA LEU A 531 2.02 -6.74 13.64
C LEU A 531 2.39 -8.16 13.19
N GLU A 532 1.70 -8.70 12.19
CA GLU A 532 2.03 -10.02 11.61
C GLU A 532 3.43 -10.08 11.00
N LEU A 533 4.03 -8.95 10.62
CA LEU A 533 5.44 -8.88 10.21
C LEU A 533 6.42 -9.46 11.24
N SER A 534 6.01 -9.54 12.50
CA SER A 534 6.83 -10.07 13.61
C SER A 534 6.30 -11.38 14.16
N ARG A 535 5.21 -11.95 13.62
CA ARG A 535 4.70 -13.25 14.02
C ARG A 535 5.72 -14.35 13.70
N THR A 536 5.90 -15.29 14.62
CA THR A 536 6.79 -16.43 14.44
C THR A 536 6.41 -17.22 13.19
N GLY A 537 7.36 -17.38 12.27
CA GLY A 537 7.18 -18.15 11.04
C GLY A 537 6.43 -17.44 9.93
N ASP A 538 6.04 -16.17 10.10
CA ASP A 538 5.46 -15.37 9.00
C ASP A 538 6.48 -15.16 7.87
N GLY A 539 6.01 -15.18 6.63
CA GLY A 539 6.83 -15.04 5.43
C GLY A 539 7.55 -13.69 5.29
N ASN A 540 7.10 -12.65 6.01
CA ASN A 540 7.70 -11.32 6.06
C ASN A 540 8.55 -11.10 7.32
N ASN A 541 8.65 -12.11 8.21
CA ASN A 541 9.53 -12.08 9.37
C ASN A 541 10.96 -12.50 9.01
N ASP A 542 11.58 -11.78 8.08
CA ASP A 542 12.94 -12.06 7.60
C ASP A 542 14.01 -11.98 8.72
N ARG A 543 13.69 -11.26 9.79
CA ARG A 543 14.57 -11.04 10.95
C ARG A 543 14.68 -12.23 11.91
N GLY A 544 13.85 -13.27 11.73
CA GLY A 544 13.86 -14.46 12.58
C GLY A 544 13.46 -14.18 14.03
N TYR A 545 12.66 -13.14 14.27
CA TYR A 545 12.10 -12.89 15.60
C TYR A 545 11.07 -13.96 15.95
N SER A 546 11.08 -14.41 17.22
CA SER A 546 10.12 -15.37 17.74
C SER A 546 9.82 -15.07 19.22
N CYS A 547 8.54 -14.90 19.51
CA CYS A 547 8.04 -14.62 20.85
C CYS A 547 6.66 -15.26 21.05
N PRO A 548 6.57 -16.38 21.79
CA PRO A 548 5.28 -17.05 22.03
C PRO A 548 4.24 -16.18 22.73
N GLU A 549 4.67 -15.24 23.59
CA GLU A 549 3.78 -14.28 24.25
C GLU A 549 3.13 -13.34 23.23
N PHE A 550 3.93 -12.80 22.31
CA PHE A 550 3.45 -11.95 21.23
C PHE A 550 2.48 -12.70 20.30
N ASP A 551 2.84 -13.91 19.88
CA ASP A 551 1.99 -14.74 19.02
C ASP A 551 0.65 -15.04 19.70
N ALA A 552 0.66 -15.37 21.00
CA ALA A 552 -0.55 -15.60 21.78
C ALA A 552 -1.41 -14.33 21.93
N MET A 553 -0.82 -13.14 21.95
CA MET A 553 -1.58 -11.87 21.94
C MET A 553 -2.32 -11.69 20.61
N LEU A 554 -1.66 -11.95 19.48
CA LEU A 554 -2.30 -11.88 18.17
C LEU A 554 -3.45 -12.90 18.04
N ASP A 555 -3.26 -14.12 18.54
CA ASP A 555 -4.29 -15.15 18.53
C ASP A 555 -5.49 -14.76 19.41
N ARG A 556 -5.25 -14.23 20.61
CA ARG A 556 -6.33 -13.71 21.47
C ARG A 556 -7.07 -12.55 20.82
N ALA A 557 -6.35 -11.65 20.15
CA ALA A 557 -6.99 -10.54 19.42
C ALA A 557 -7.86 -11.03 18.26
N ALA A 558 -7.47 -12.14 17.59
CA ALA A 558 -8.28 -12.74 16.55
C ALA A 558 -9.58 -13.35 17.10
N ASP A 559 -9.53 -13.89 18.33
CA ASP A 559 -10.68 -14.51 18.98
C ASP A 559 -11.58 -13.53 19.75
N GLU A 560 -11.10 -12.30 20.04
CA GLU A 560 -11.86 -11.30 20.78
C GLU A 560 -12.98 -10.70 19.92
N ALA A 561 -14.20 -10.80 20.41
CA ALA A 561 -15.40 -10.31 19.74
C ALA A 561 -15.67 -8.81 19.99
N ASP A 562 -15.24 -8.27 21.12
CA ASP A 562 -15.40 -6.84 21.43
C ASP A 562 -14.30 -6.02 20.71
N PRO A 563 -14.68 -5.10 19.80
CA PRO A 563 -13.70 -4.34 19.02
C PRO A 563 -12.74 -3.51 19.88
N ALA A 564 -13.22 -2.92 20.97
CA ALA A 564 -12.39 -2.08 21.83
C ALA A 564 -11.37 -2.92 22.62
N ARG A 565 -11.78 -4.07 23.15
CA ARG A 565 -10.87 -5.02 23.82
C ARG A 565 -9.86 -5.58 22.83
N ARG A 566 -10.30 -5.91 21.62
CA ARG A 566 -9.41 -6.36 20.56
C ARG A 566 -8.32 -5.33 20.27
N MET A 567 -8.68 -4.06 20.08
CA MET A 567 -7.71 -2.99 19.86
C MET A 567 -6.75 -2.84 21.03
N ALA A 568 -7.22 -2.96 22.28
CA ALA A 568 -6.35 -2.91 23.45
C ALA A 568 -5.33 -4.05 23.48
N ILE A 569 -5.71 -5.28 23.12
CA ILE A 569 -4.78 -6.42 23.02
C ILE A 569 -3.70 -6.16 21.95
N LEU A 570 -4.09 -5.61 20.79
CA LEU A 570 -3.15 -5.28 19.72
C LEU A 570 -2.21 -4.12 20.10
N GLN A 571 -2.69 -3.13 20.87
CA GLN A 571 -1.86 -2.06 21.43
C GLN A 571 -0.80 -2.61 22.40
N ASP A 572 -1.18 -3.55 23.27
CA ASP A 572 -0.26 -4.21 24.19
C ASP A 572 0.76 -5.07 23.43
N ALA A 573 0.34 -5.76 22.37
CA ALA A 573 1.24 -6.51 21.50
C ALA A 573 2.26 -5.59 20.79
N GLU A 574 1.82 -4.43 20.26
CA GLU A 574 2.73 -3.47 19.65
C GLU A 574 3.66 -2.85 20.68
N ARG A 575 3.18 -2.57 21.90
CA ARG A 575 4.02 -2.06 23.00
C ARG A 575 5.13 -3.05 23.34
N LEU A 576 4.82 -4.35 23.41
CA LEU A 576 5.81 -5.40 23.63
C LEU A 576 6.90 -5.39 22.53
N LEU A 577 6.49 -5.26 21.27
CA LEU A 577 7.44 -5.17 20.16
C LEU A 577 8.29 -3.90 20.20
N MET A 578 7.71 -2.74 20.48
CA MET A 578 8.37 -1.43 20.31
C MET A 578 9.14 -0.97 21.54
N GLU A 579 8.84 -1.50 22.72
CA GLU A 579 9.45 -1.04 23.97
C GLU A 579 10.30 -2.13 24.66
N ARG A 580 9.90 -3.41 24.58
CA ARG A 580 10.59 -4.52 25.25
C ARG A 580 11.57 -5.24 24.31
N ASP A 581 11.07 -5.78 23.20
CA ASP A 581 11.81 -6.72 22.37
C ASP A 581 12.54 -6.10 21.19
N LEU A 582 11.96 -5.06 20.62
CA LEU A 582 12.50 -4.21 19.55
C LEU A 582 13.14 -4.96 18.36
N PRO A 583 12.45 -5.91 17.73
CA PRO A 583 12.96 -6.55 16.51
C PRO A 583 13.04 -5.61 15.31
N ILE A 584 12.30 -4.51 15.38
CA ILE A 584 12.20 -3.46 14.36
C ILE A 584 12.42 -2.11 15.04
N LEU A 585 13.27 -1.27 14.45
CA LEU A 585 13.50 0.11 14.82
C LEU A 585 12.70 1.02 13.87
N PRO A 586 11.51 1.51 14.24
CA PRO A 586 10.76 2.46 13.42
C PRO A 586 11.48 3.81 13.42
N LEU A 587 11.54 4.48 12.26
CA LEU A 587 12.20 5.78 12.11
C LEU A 587 11.19 6.91 11.89
N SER A 588 10.38 6.81 10.84
CA SER A 588 9.38 7.81 10.46
C SER A 588 8.16 7.16 9.83
N HIS A 589 7.00 7.79 10.00
CA HIS A 589 5.80 7.44 9.24
C HIS A 589 5.89 8.08 7.86
N LEU A 590 5.66 7.27 6.83
CA LEU A 590 5.82 7.66 5.44
C LEU A 590 4.82 8.73 5.02
N VAL A 591 5.21 9.53 4.04
CA VAL A 591 4.36 10.54 3.41
C VAL A 591 4.39 10.40 1.90
N THR A 592 3.28 10.74 1.28
CA THR A 592 3.15 10.94 -0.17
C THR A 592 3.05 12.43 -0.46
N MET A 593 3.56 12.86 -1.59
CA MET A 593 3.46 14.25 -2.03
C MET A 593 2.62 14.33 -3.30
N TYR A 594 1.59 15.16 -3.26
CA TYR A 594 0.74 15.52 -4.40
C TYR A 594 0.97 16.96 -4.83
N MET A 595 0.66 17.28 -6.09
CA MET A 595 0.48 18.67 -6.53
C MET A 595 -0.88 18.84 -7.16
N TYR A 596 -1.65 19.81 -6.64
CA TYR A 596 -2.92 20.29 -7.21
C TYR A 596 -3.26 21.66 -6.61
N ASP A 597 -3.96 22.50 -7.37
CA ASP A 597 -4.45 23.78 -6.86
C ASP A 597 -5.74 23.57 -6.04
N PRO A 598 -5.73 23.80 -4.72
CA PRO A 598 -6.92 23.65 -3.89
C PRO A 598 -8.00 24.71 -4.17
N CYS A 599 -7.73 25.76 -4.94
CA CYS A 599 -8.76 26.69 -5.45
C CYS A 599 -9.54 26.11 -6.64
N ARG A 600 -8.97 25.12 -7.32
CA ARG A 600 -9.52 24.53 -8.54
C ARG A 600 -10.00 23.10 -8.36
N VAL A 601 -9.28 22.28 -7.61
CA VAL A 601 -9.55 20.85 -7.44
C VAL A 601 -10.06 20.58 -6.01
N ARG A 602 -11.05 19.71 -5.89
CA ARG A 602 -11.60 19.20 -4.64
C ARG A 602 -11.77 17.69 -4.69
N GLY A 603 -11.85 17.06 -3.52
CA GLY A 603 -12.15 15.64 -3.38
C GLY A 603 -10.95 14.72 -3.49
N ILE A 604 -9.73 15.27 -3.49
CA ILE A 604 -8.51 14.48 -3.29
C ILE A 604 -8.40 14.21 -1.79
N THR A 605 -8.46 12.94 -1.39
CA THR A 605 -8.40 12.59 0.02
C THR A 605 -6.99 12.75 0.61
N ARG A 606 -6.94 13.08 1.89
CA ARG A 606 -5.73 13.09 2.73
C ARG A 606 -5.69 11.89 3.67
N ASP A 607 -6.56 10.94 3.47
CA ASP A 607 -6.55 9.69 4.24
C ASP A 607 -5.25 8.92 4.00
N ALA A 608 -4.71 8.35 5.08
CA ALA A 608 -3.42 7.67 5.05
C ALA A 608 -3.43 6.41 4.17
N SER A 609 -4.60 5.76 3.99
CA SER A 609 -4.76 4.61 3.09
C SER A 609 -4.58 4.97 1.62
N LEU A 610 -4.54 6.28 1.29
CA LEU A 610 -4.43 6.81 -0.07
C LEU A 610 -5.56 6.28 -0.98
N ASP A 611 -6.76 6.06 -0.41
CA ASP A 611 -7.94 5.57 -1.15
C ASP A 611 -8.52 6.69 -2.03
N GLN A 612 -7.72 7.08 -3.06
CA GLN A 612 -8.13 8.08 -4.03
C GLN A 612 -9.16 7.49 -4.99
N ARG A 613 -10.22 8.25 -5.25
CA ARG A 613 -11.30 7.89 -6.17
C ARG A 613 -11.64 9.05 -7.07
N PHE A 614 -11.49 8.89 -8.37
CA PHE A 614 -11.77 9.97 -9.34
C PHE A 614 -13.23 10.44 -9.31
N GLN A 615 -14.18 9.57 -8.98
CA GLN A 615 -15.60 9.96 -8.86
C GLN A 615 -15.88 10.93 -7.70
N ASN A 616 -14.97 11.04 -6.72
CA ASN A 616 -15.08 12.00 -5.63
C ASN A 616 -14.46 13.36 -5.97
N MET A 617 -13.68 13.42 -7.06
CA MET A 617 -12.98 14.62 -7.47
C MET A 617 -13.92 15.53 -8.29
N ARG A 618 -13.74 16.84 -8.13
CA ARG A 618 -14.49 17.85 -8.86
C ARG A 618 -13.66 19.09 -9.11
N LEU A 619 -13.94 19.76 -10.20
CA LEU A 619 -13.41 21.10 -10.48
C LEU A 619 -14.32 22.17 -9.90
N VAL A 620 -13.74 23.07 -9.14
CA VAL A 620 -14.42 24.29 -8.66
C VAL A 620 -14.34 25.33 -9.77
N LYS A 621 -15.49 25.85 -10.20
CA LYS A 621 -15.50 26.98 -11.13
C LYS A 621 -14.87 28.19 -10.44
N PRO A 622 -13.96 28.93 -11.11
CA PRO A 622 -13.47 30.17 -10.54
C PRO A 622 -14.68 31.06 -10.27
N VAL A 623 -14.74 31.58 -9.04
CA VAL A 623 -15.69 32.63 -8.72
C VAL A 623 -15.29 33.80 -9.62
N SER A 624 -16.14 34.16 -10.58
CA SER A 624 -15.91 35.35 -11.40
C SER A 624 -15.75 36.53 -10.45
N PRO A 625 -14.71 37.38 -10.65
CA PRO A 625 -14.43 38.52 -9.81
C PRO A 625 -15.59 39.54 -9.80
#